data_1c3231f6a4def11426cfdffe93af71eb
#
_entry.id   1c3231f6a4def11426cfdffe93af71eb
#
_cell.length_a   1.000
_cell.length_b   1.000
_cell.length_c   1.000
_cell.angle_alpha   90.00
_cell.angle_beta   90.00
_cell.angle_gamma   90.00
#
_symmetry.space_group_name_H-M   'P 1'
#
loop_
_entity.id
_entity.type
_entity.pdbx_description
1 polymer ?
#
loop_
_entity_poly.entity_id
_entity_poly.type
_entity_poly.pdbx_seq_one_letter_code
_entity_poly.pdbx_strand_id
1 'polypeptide(L)'
;MRGSLFLALLALFGSGVVFAQSGAPNAESSTFGTSGPDKVSTGLRQRIDGCIACHGPYGQGGGSGGYAPRIGGKPAGYLYHQLQNFRNGYRAYPLMTWMVQYLPDAYMKEIAQYFARQNPPPPQPQVPMASQAALDLGRRLVMAGDPQHGVPACVACHGAALMGVRPDVPGLIGLSNDYISAQLGAFKQNIRRTQAPNCMHEITSRLDGAEIGAVAAWLSAQAVPPGAKPQAAGSIKFPLRCGSIDGNR
;
A
#
# COMPACT_ATOMS: atom_id res chain seq x y z
N MET A 1 -43.89 -82.13 -9.88
CA MET A 1 -42.87 -83.15 -10.12
C MET A 1 -41.50 -82.47 -10.01
N ARG A 2 -40.81 -82.78 -8.96
CA ARG A 2 -39.37 -82.78 -8.69
C ARG A 2 -38.52 -81.78 -9.40
N GLY A 3 -38.10 -80.76 -8.70
CA GLY A 3 -36.98 -79.84 -9.05
C GLY A 3 -35.93 -79.86 -7.95
N SER A 4 -34.72 -80.07 -8.31
CA SER A 4 -33.57 -80.19 -7.44
C SER A 4 -33.03 -78.80 -7.01
N LEU A 5 -32.78 -78.73 -5.73
CA LEU A 5 -32.09 -77.61 -5.06
C LEU A 5 -30.60 -77.80 -5.29
N PHE A 6 -29.95 -76.77 -5.92
CA PHE A 6 -28.52 -76.65 -5.94
C PHE A 6 -28.06 -75.47 -5.02
N LEU A 7 -27.43 -75.88 -3.93
CA LEU A 7 -26.80 -75.01 -2.99
C LEU A 7 -25.41 -74.57 -3.58
N ALA A 8 -25.24 -73.30 -3.92
CA ALA A 8 -23.93 -72.79 -4.30
C ALA A 8 -23.37 -72.06 -3.07
N LEU A 9 -22.27 -72.59 -2.54
CA LEU A 9 -21.46 -71.94 -1.52
C LEU A 9 -20.63 -70.82 -2.18
N LEU A 10 -20.92 -69.57 -1.84
CA LEU A 10 -20.04 -68.43 -2.20
C LEU A 10 -18.99 -68.24 -1.10
N ALA A 11 -17.75 -68.52 -1.43
CA ALA A 11 -16.59 -68.17 -0.59
C ALA A 11 -16.31 -66.68 -0.75
N LEU A 12 -16.45 -65.89 0.34
CA LEU A 12 -16.09 -64.52 0.42
C LEU A 12 -14.55 -64.39 0.60
N PHE A 13 -13.85 -64.10 -0.47
CA PHE A 13 -12.46 -63.60 -0.39
C PHE A 13 -12.49 -62.12 0.00
N GLY A 14 -12.17 -61.85 1.25
CA GLY A 14 -11.95 -60.48 1.74
C GLY A 14 -10.63 -59.95 1.23
N SER A 15 -10.67 -59.18 0.14
CA SER A 15 -9.50 -58.39 -0.29
C SER A 15 -9.39 -57.14 0.59
N GLY A 16 -8.49 -57.17 1.57
CA GLY A 16 -8.13 -56.02 2.35
C GLY A 16 -7.44 -54.97 1.46
N VAL A 17 -8.15 -53.89 1.18
CA VAL A 17 -7.55 -52.71 0.54
C VAL A 17 -6.74 -51.97 1.60
N VAL A 18 -5.42 -52.09 1.53
CA VAL A 18 -4.48 -51.27 2.30
C VAL A 18 -4.49 -49.88 1.69
N PHE A 19 -5.16 -48.95 2.35
CA PHE A 19 -4.99 -47.54 2.03
C PHE A 19 -3.58 -47.11 2.46
N ALA A 20 -2.67 -46.97 1.50
CA ALA A 20 -1.42 -46.27 1.71
C ALA A 20 -1.79 -44.81 1.97
N GLN A 21 -1.63 -44.38 3.22
CA GLN A 21 -1.62 -42.94 3.54
C GLN A 21 -0.39 -42.33 2.86
N SER A 22 -0.62 -41.69 1.72
CA SER A 22 0.35 -40.77 1.14
C SER A 22 0.50 -39.63 2.13
N GLY A 23 1.64 -39.62 2.84
CA GLY A 23 2.03 -38.51 3.70
C GLY A 23 1.98 -37.23 2.88
N ALA A 24 1.16 -36.27 3.30
CA ALA A 24 1.24 -34.93 2.79
C ALA A 24 2.67 -34.43 2.95
N PRO A 25 3.26 -33.79 1.93
CA PRO A 25 4.56 -33.18 2.11
C PRO A 25 4.45 -32.19 3.27
N ASN A 26 5.32 -32.37 4.26
CA ASN A 26 5.49 -31.40 5.33
C ASN A 26 5.64 -30.04 4.65
N ALA A 27 4.66 -29.14 4.88
CA ALA A 27 4.82 -27.75 4.59
C ALA A 27 6.03 -27.30 5.40
N GLU A 28 7.21 -27.24 4.74
CA GLU A 28 8.36 -26.58 5.30
C GLU A 28 7.89 -25.18 5.67
N SER A 29 7.77 -24.95 6.96
CA SER A 29 7.63 -23.64 7.54
C SER A 29 8.77 -22.80 6.98
N SER A 30 8.49 -22.04 5.92
CA SER A 30 9.38 -21.00 5.45
C SER A 30 9.52 -20.03 6.61
N THR A 31 10.56 -20.24 7.41
CA THR A 31 11.02 -19.27 8.38
C THR A 31 11.48 -18.06 7.57
N PHE A 32 10.54 -17.14 7.35
CA PHE A 32 10.87 -15.81 6.84
C PHE A 32 11.87 -15.22 7.83
N GLY A 33 13.14 -15.19 7.42
CA GLY A 33 14.19 -14.55 8.17
C GLY A 33 13.84 -13.08 8.36
N THR A 34 13.29 -12.78 9.52
CA THR A 34 13.15 -11.40 10.00
C THR A 34 14.53 -10.94 10.44
N SER A 35 15.30 -10.38 9.53
CA SER A 35 16.48 -9.59 9.89
C SER A 35 16.00 -8.27 10.51
N GLY A 36 15.61 -8.31 11.80
CA GLY A 36 15.21 -7.17 12.62
C GLY A 36 14.79 -7.63 14.02
N PRO A 37 15.08 -6.86 15.06
CA PRO A 37 14.98 -7.29 16.46
C PRO A 37 13.56 -7.38 17.00
N ASP A 38 12.54 -7.09 16.22
CA ASP A 38 11.17 -7.04 16.72
C ASP A 38 10.45 -8.37 16.51
N LYS A 39 10.31 -9.14 17.57
CA LYS A 39 9.37 -10.27 17.62
C LYS A 39 7.95 -9.72 17.44
N VAL A 40 7.42 -9.84 16.22
CA VAL A 40 6.02 -9.54 15.94
C VAL A 40 5.16 -10.46 16.82
N SER A 41 4.30 -9.91 17.68
CA SER A 41 3.41 -10.72 18.51
C SER A 41 2.54 -11.61 17.62
N THR A 42 2.24 -12.83 18.07
CA THR A 42 1.38 -13.78 17.34
C THR A 42 0.06 -13.13 16.92
N GLY A 43 -0.52 -12.31 17.79
CA GLY A 43 -1.75 -11.58 17.51
C GLY A 43 -1.62 -10.53 16.39
N LEU A 44 -0.49 -9.82 16.29
CA LEU A 44 -0.27 -8.88 15.20
C LEU A 44 -0.05 -9.61 13.87
N ARG A 45 0.68 -10.74 13.86
CA ARG A 45 0.85 -11.56 12.65
C ARG A 45 -0.47 -11.92 12.00
N GLN A 46 -1.37 -12.50 12.77
CA GLN A 46 -2.70 -12.88 12.28
C GLN A 46 -3.49 -11.69 11.70
N ARG A 47 -3.32 -10.50 12.26
CA ARG A 47 -4.01 -9.29 11.79
C ARG A 47 -3.46 -8.72 10.50
N ILE A 48 -2.16 -8.87 10.24
CA ILE A 48 -1.54 -8.35 9.02
C ILE A 48 -1.64 -9.31 7.83
N ASP A 49 -2.04 -10.57 8.04
CA ASP A 49 -2.15 -11.55 6.95
C ASP A 49 -3.10 -11.08 5.84
N GLY A 50 -4.25 -10.50 6.20
CA GLY A 50 -5.16 -9.90 5.22
C GLY A 50 -4.56 -8.70 4.47
N CYS A 51 -3.69 -7.93 5.12
CA CYS A 51 -2.98 -6.81 4.49
C CYS A 51 -1.90 -7.31 3.52
N ILE A 52 -1.14 -8.32 3.95
CA ILE A 52 -0.05 -8.95 3.20
C ILE A 52 -0.55 -9.56 1.90
N ALA A 53 -1.74 -10.17 1.89
CA ALA A 53 -2.33 -10.80 0.71
C ALA A 53 -2.39 -9.87 -0.51
N CYS A 54 -2.61 -8.56 -0.29
CA CYS A 54 -2.67 -7.57 -1.34
C CYS A 54 -1.42 -6.69 -1.40
N HIS A 55 -0.91 -6.25 -0.26
CA HIS A 55 0.21 -5.32 -0.19
C HIS A 55 1.59 -5.99 -0.20
N GLY A 56 1.63 -7.31 -0.17
CA GLY A 56 2.86 -8.11 -0.09
C GLY A 56 3.45 -8.19 1.33
N PRO A 57 4.31 -9.19 1.60
CA PRO A 57 4.81 -9.51 2.95
C PRO A 57 5.57 -8.38 3.63
N TYR A 58 6.17 -7.49 2.86
CA TYR A 58 6.88 -6.30 3.35
C TYR A 58 6.14 -4.99 3.01
N GLY A 59 4.91 -5.07 2.53
CA GLY A 59 4.18 -3.91 2.06
C GLY A 59 4.78 -3.29 0.79
N GLN A 60 5.44 -4.10 -0.05
CA GLN A 60 6.06 -3.64 -1.30
C GLN A 60 5.04 -3.21 -2.35
N GLY A 61 3.80 -3.64 -2.23
CA GLY A 61 2.77 -3.43 -3.24
C GLY A 61 2.79 -4.48 -4.34
N GLY A 62 1.94 -4.34 -5.35
CA GLY A 62 1.95 -5.21 -6.53
C GLY A 62 1.36 -6.62 -6.29
N GLY A 63 0.58 -6.83 -5.22
CA GLY A 63 -0.14 -8.08 -4.98
C GLY A 63 -1.11 -8.44 -6.10
N SER A 64 -1.82 -9.56 -5.97
CA SER A 64 -2.77 -10.07 -6.98
C SER A 64 -3.77 -8.99 -7.41
N GLY A 65 -3.64 -8.50 -8.64
CA GLY A 65 -4.48 -7.43 -9.20
C GLY A 65 -3.79 -6.08 -9.42
N GLY A 66 -2.51 -5.91 -9.07
CA GLY A 66 -1.66 -4.78 -9.51
C GLY A 66 -1.94 -3.40 -8.90
N TYR A 67 -3.10 -3.18 -8.26
CA TYR A 67 -3.49 -1.85 -7.75
C TYR A 67 -3.11 -1.59 -6.29
N ALA A 68 -2.69 -2.61 -5.54
CA ALA A 68 -2.30 -2.43 -4.14
C ALA A 68 -1.00 -1.62 -4.04
N PRO A 69 -1.02 -0.42 -3.43
CA PRO A 69 0.17 0.43 -3.41
C PRO A 69 1.22 -0.08 -2.43
N ARG A 70 2.47 0.34 -2.64
CA ARG A 70 3.53 0.20 -1.67
C ARG A 70 3.17 0.97 -0.39
N ILE A 71 3.13 0.25 0.73
CA ILE A 71 2.89 0.80 2.07
C ILE A 71 4.11 0.65 2.99
N GLY A 72 5.00 -0.28 2.69
CA GLY A 72 6.23 -0.52 3.46
C GLY A 72 7.18 0.68 3.41
N GLY A 73 7.69 1.08 4.58
CA GLY A 73 8.61 2.20 4.75
C GLY A 73 7.96 3.59 4.70
N LYS A 74 6.63 3.68 4.56
CA LYS A 74 5.92 4.97 4.68
C LYS A 74 5.80 5.37 6.15
N PRO A 75 5.71 6.68 6.46
CA PRO A 75 5.57 7.18 7.84
C PRO A 75 4.36 6.56 8.55
N ALA A 76 4.55 6.19 9.82
CA ALA A 76 3.54 5.49 10.60
C ALA A 76 2.26 6.32 10.82
N GLY A 77 2.42 7.62 11.10
CA GLY A 77 1.27 8.53 11.26
C GLY A 77 0.46 8.61 9.96
N TYR A 78 1.13 8.77 8.82
CA TYR A 78 0.45 8.71 7.52
C TYR A 78 -0.34 7.40 7.34
N LEU A 79 0.28 6.24 7.57
CA LEU A 79 -0.40 4.95 7.41
C LEU A 79 -1.61 4.84 8.35
N TYR A 80 -1.46 5.24 9.59
CA TYR A 80 -2.55 5.25 10.56
C TYR A 80 -3.71 6.16 10.11
N HIS A 81 -3.42 7.39 9.68
CA HIS A 81 -4.44 8.31 9.16
C HIS A 81 -5.14 7.73 7.91
N GLN A 82 -4.42 7.00 7.04
CA GLN A 82 -5.08 6.37 5.89
C GLN A 82 -6.06 5.26 6.31
N LEU A 83 -5.70 4.43 7.29
CA LEU A 83 -6.61 3.40 7.83
C LEU A 83 -7.86 4.05 8.44
N GLN A 84 -7.69 5.13 9.22
CA GLN A 84 -8.81 5.91 9.75
C GLN A 84 -9.65 6.54 8.63
N ASN A 85 -9.02 7.10 7.60
CA ASN A 85 -9.72 7.73 6.49
C ASN A 85 -10.59 6.73 5.70
N PHE A 86 -10.14 5.49 5.52
CA PHE A 86 -10.95 4.43 4.93
C PHE A 86 -12.12 4.05 5.85
N ARG A 87 -11.88 3.87 7.15
CA ARG A 87 -12.92 3.51 8.11
C ARG A 87 -14.00 4.59 8.21
N ASN A 88 -13.60 5.84 8.21
CA ASN A 88 -14.47 7.00 8.44
C ASN A 88 -15.05 7.59 7.13
N GLY A 89 -14.82 6.97 5.96
CA GLY A 89 -15.36 7.41 4.68
C GLY A 89 -14.70 8.67 4.09
N TYR A 90 -13.59 9.14 4.64
CA TYR A 90 -12.81 10.23 4.04
C TYR A 90 -12.06 9.78 2.77
N ARG A 91 -11.76 8.50 2.66
CA ARG A 91 -11.12 7.89 1.50
C ARG A 91 -11.97 6.72 1.02
N ALA A 92 -12.56 6.87 -0.17
CA ALA A 92 -13.45 5.87 -0.74
C ALA A 92 -12.63 4.78 -1.47
N TYR A 93 -12.62 3.57 -0.92
CA TYR A 93 -12.20 2.35 -1.58
C TYR A 93 -12.85 1.15 -0.85
N PRO A 94 -13.91 0.55 -1.42
CA PRO A 94 -14.77 -0.39 -0.70
C PRO A 94 -14.02 -1.53 -0.02
N LEU A 95 -13.03 -2.14 -0.70
CA LEU A 95 -12.25 -3.23 -0.14
C LEU A 95 -11.47 -2.81 1.12
N MET A 96 -10.80 -1.65 1.07
CA MET A 96 -10.07 -1.16 2.25
C MET A 96 -11.01 -0.75 3.38
N THR A 97 -12.15 -0.12 3.06
CA THR A 97 -13.18 0.18 4.07
C THR A 97 -13.65 -1.09 4.76
N TRP A 98 -13.97 -2.13 3.98
CA TRP A 98 -14.39 -3.42 4.53
C TRP A 98 -13.32 -4.03 5.45
N MET A 99 -12.04 -3.96 5.05
CA MET A 99 -10.93 -4.50 5.83
C MET A 99 -10.72 -3.82 7.19
N VAL A 100 -11.03 -2.51 7.29
CA VAL A 100 -10.68 -1.72 8.48
C VAL A 100 -11.87 -1.25 9.31
N GLN A 101 -13.12 -1.43 8.83
CA GLN A 101 -14.32 -0.83 9.45
C GLN A 101 -14.53 -1.18 10.93
N TYR A 102 -14.08 -2.37 11.35
CA TYR A 102 -14.22 -2.83 12.74
C TYR A 102 -12.90 -2.83 13.53
N LEU A 103 -11.80 -2.33 12.94
CA LEU A 103 -10.53 -2.31 13.64
C LEU A 103 -10.49 -1.15 14.65
N PRO A 104 -10.16 -1.43 15.93
CA PRO A 104 -9.94 -0.38 16.90
C PRO A 104 -8.65 0.41 16.59
N ASP A 105 -8.60 1.65 17.04
CA ASP A 105 -7.48 2.56 16.79
C ASP A 105 -6.11 1.99 17.23
N ALA A 106 -6.09 1.27 18.34
CA ALA A 106 -4.86 0.62 18.82
C ALA A 106 -4.30 -0.36 17.78
N TYR A 107 -5.16 -1.18 17.14
CA TYR A 107 -4.75 -2.13 16.11
C TYR A 107 -4.28 -1.45 14.84
N MET A 108 -4.98 -0.40 14.42
CA MET A 108 -4.57 0.38 13.26
C MET A 108 -3.20 1.05 13.47
N LYS A 109 -2.91 1.51 14.69
CA LYS A 109 -1.59 2.04 15.07
C LYS A 109 -0.49 0.97 14.99
N GLU A 110 -0.74 -0.22 15.54
CA GLU A 110 0.21 -1.35 15.46
C GLU A 110 0.49 -1.76 14.01
N ILE A 111 -0.55 -1.89 13.19
CA ILE A 111 -0.42 -2.20 11.76
C ILE A 111 0.40 -1.11 11.03
N ALA A 112 0.09 0.16 11.29
CA ALA A 112 0.80 1.28 10.70
C ALA A 112 2.29 1.30 11.09
N GLN A 113 2.60 1.06 12.37
CA GLN A 113 3.96 0.95 12.87
C GLN A 113 4.70 -0.25 12.27
N TYR A 114 4.02 -1.40 12.11
CA TYR A 114 4.62 -2.57 11.48
C TYR A 114 5.09 -2.26 10.06
N PHE A 115 4.20 -1.76 9.19
CA PHE A 115 4.56 -1.46 7.81
C PHE A 115 5.54 -0.27 7.68
N ALA A 116 5.50 0.69 8.59
CA ALA A 116 6.46 1.80 8.60
C ALA A 116 7.91 1.34 8.85
N ARG A 117 8.10 0.25 9.61
CA ARG A 117 9.43 -0.34 9.87
C ARG A 117 9.92 -1.24 8.73
N GLN A 118 9.04 -1.65 7.82
CA GLN A 118 9.45 -2.49 6.71
C GLN A 118 10.36 -1.73 5.73
N ASN A 119 11.31 -2.44 5.16
CA ASN A 119 12.20 -1.90 4.13
C ASN A 119 12.17 -2.80 2.89
N PRO A 120 11.03 -2.86 2.17
CA PRO A 120 10.92 -3.71 0.99
C PRO A 120 11.87 -3.25 -0.11
N PRO A 121 12.32 -4.18 -0.97
CA PRO A 121 13.12 -3.83 -2.15
C PRO A 121 12.45 -2.69 -2.93
N PRO A 122 13.22 -1.76 -3.48
CA PRO A 122 12.66 -0.71 -4.33
C PRO A 122 12.04 -1.34 -5.58
N PRO A 123 10.85 -0.89 -6.01
CA PRO A 123 10.31 -1.32 -7.30
C PRO A 123 11.16 -0.76 -8.43
N GLN A 124 11.12 -1.44 -9.57
CA GLN A 124 11.72 -0.90 -10.78
C GLN A 124 10.94 0.36 -11.20
N PRO A 125 11.65 1.42 -11.63
CA PRO A 125 11.01 2.59 -12.23
C PRO A 125 10.17 2.18 -13.44
N GLN A 126 9.02 2.79 -13.62
CA GLN A 126 8.22 2.56 -14.82
C GLN A 126 8.82 3.30 -16.01
N VAL A 127 8.79 2.66 -17.18
CA VAL A 127 9.09 3.34 -18.43
C VAL A 127 7.92 4.30 -18.73
N PRO A 128 8.16 5.62 -18.79
CA PRO A 128 7.06 6.56 -18.96
C PRO A 128 6.49 6.48 -20.39
N MET A 129 5.17 6.36 -20.50
CA MET A 129 4.44 6.47 -21.76
C MET A 129 3.98 7.93 -21.98
N ALA A 130 4.91 8.87 -21.90
CA ALA A 130 4.64 10.30 -21.99
C ALA A 130 5.70 10.98 -22.86
N SER A 131 5.36 12.09 -23.50
CA SER A 131 6.32 12.88 -24.25
C SER A 131 7.36 13.53 -23.34
N GLN A 132 8.53 13.87 -23.90
CA GLN A 132 9.56 14.57 -23.13
C GLN A 132 9.04 15.89 -22.56
N ALA A 133 8.23 16.63 -23.29
CA ALA A 133 7.62 17.87 -22.81
C ALA A 133 6.71 17.64 -21.59
N ALA A 134 5.93 16.53 -21.57
CA ALA A 134 5.14 16.17 -20.42
C ALA A 134 6.02 15.77 -19.21
N LEU A 135 7.09 15.03 -19.44
CA LEU A 135 8.04 14.68 -18.37
C LEU A 135 8.72 15.92 -17.79
N ASP A 136 9.09 16.89 -18.63
CA ASP A 136 9.69 18.17 -18.21
C ASP A 136 8.69 19.02 -17.41
N LEU A 137 7.41 19.03 -17.83
CA LEU A 137 6.33 19.66 -17.06
C LEU A 137 6.17 19.02 -15.70
N GLY A 138 6.07 17.69 -15.65
CA GLY A 138 5.96 16.93 -14.40
C GLY A 138 7.13 17.20 -13.46
N ARG A 139 8.36 17.20 -13.99
CA ARG A 139 9.56 17.55 -13.22
C ARG A 139 9.47 18.96 -12.65
N ARG A 140 9.09 19.95 -13.45
CA ARG A 140 8.97 21.35 -12.97
C ARG A 140 7.94 21.44 -11.83
N LEU A 141 6.76 20.88 -12.01
CA LEU A 141 5.72 20.92 -10.98
C LEU A 141 6.17 20.22 -9.68
N VAL A 142 6.84 19.09 -9.79
CA VAL A 142 7.31 18.34 -8.62
C VAL A 142 8.44 19.06 -7.89
N MET A 143 9.40 19.64 -8.62
CA MET A 143 10.63 20.19 -8.04
C MET A 143 10.55 21.69 -7.75
N ALA A 144 9.75 22.44 -8.52
CA ALA A 144 9.65 23.91 -8.40
C ALA A 144 8.21 24.38 -8.14
N GLY A 145 7.19 23.58 -8.45
CA GLY A 145 5.79 24.00 -8.38
C GLY A 145 5.40 24.96 -9.51
N ASP A 146 4.26 25.62 -9.30
CA ASP A 146 3.80 26.74 -10.12
C ASP A 146 3.33 27.89 -9.20
N PRO A 147 4.20 28.80 -8.82
CA PRO A 147 3.87 29.91 -7.95
C PRO A 147 2.81 30.86 -8.52
N GLN A 148 2.71 30.96 -9.86
CA GLN A 148 1.71 31.85 -10.51
C GLN A 148 0.29 31.34 -10.28
N HIS A 149 0.11 30.02 -10.22
CA HIS A 149 -1.17 29.37 -9.90
C HIS A 149 -1.26 28.93 -8.44
N GLY A 150 -0.29 29.31 -7.59
CA GLY A 150 -0.29 28.98 -6.18
C GLY A 150 -0.09 27.49 -5.88
N VAL A 151 0.60 26.75 -6.77
CA VAL A 151 0.94 25.36 -6.60
C VAL A 151 2.35 25.23 -6.02
N PRO A 152 2.52 24.86 -4.75
CA PRO A 152 3.85 24.64 -4.17
C PRO A 152 4.51 23.41 -4.79
N ALA A 153 5.85 23.39 -4.79
CA ALA A 153 6.62 22.23 -5.20
C ALA A 153 6.28 21.01 -4.32
N CYS A 154 6.12 19.83 -4.92
CA CYS A 154 5.81 18.60 -4.16
C CYS A 154 6.93 18.27 -3.14
N VAL A 155 8.21 18.55 -3.52
CA VAL A 155 9.36 18.37 -2.62
C VAL A 155 9.29 19.24 -1.36
N ALA A 156 8.60 20.38 -1.40
CA ALA A 156 8.47 21.27 -0.25
C ALA A 156 7.69 20.63 0.93
N CYS A 157 6.83 19.65 0.64
CA CYS A 157 6.09 18.91 1.66
C CYS A 157 6.52 17.45 1.75
N HIS A 158 6.77 16.79 0.61
CA HIS A 158 7.06 15.36 0.55
C HIS A 158 8.55 15.03 0.72
N GLY A 159 9.37 16.04 1.05
CA GLY A 159 10.80 15.94 1.29
C GLY A 159 11.64 15.94 0.02
N ALA A 160 12.89 16.38 0.11
CA ALA A 160 13.78 16.58 -1.03
C ALA A 160 14.01 15.32 -1.87
N ALA A 161 14.04 14.14 -1.23
CA ALA A 161 14.13 12.85 -1.90
C ALA A 161 12.76 12.24 -2.24
N LEU A 162 11.65 12.95 -2.02
CA LEU A 162 10.28 12.48 -2.25
C LEU A 162 9.94 11.16 -1.52
N MET A 163 10.64 10.87 -0.44
CA MET A 163 10.41 9.71 0.41
C MET A 163 9.46 9.98 1.57
N GLY A 164 9.00 11.23 1.71
CA GLY A 164 8.11 11.69 2.77
C GLY A 164 8.83 12.30 3.95
N VAL A 165 8.05 12.75 4.92
CA VAL A 165 8.51 13.37 6.18
C VAL A 165 7.73 12.76 7.34
N ARG A 166 8.43 12.30 8.37
CA ARG A 166 7.81 11.75 9.58
C ARG A 166 7.09 12.83 10.38
N PRO A 167 6.00 12.51 11.07
CA PRO A 167 5.32 11.22 11.09
C PRO A 167 4.25 11.04 10.00
N ASP A 168 3.82 12.11 9.26
CA ASP A 168 2.51 12.15 8.61
C ASP A 168 2.55 12.32 7.09
N VAL A 169 3.68 12.68 6.50
CA VAL A 169 3.75 12.97 5.07
C VAL A 169 4.34 11.79 4.29
N PRO A 170 3.62 11.21 3.31
CA PRO A 170 4.08 10.04 2.58
C PRO A 170 5.15 10.35 1.54
N GLY A 171 5.97 9.35 1.21
CA GLY A 171 6.78 9.36 -0.01
C GLY A 171 5.94 9.17 -1.27
N LEU A 172 6.38 9.76 -2.37
CA LEU A 172 5.69 9.78 -3.67
C LEU A 172 6.32 8.84 -4.69
N ILE A 173 7.62 8.55 -4.59
CA ILE A 173 8.30 7.64 -5.53
C ILE A 173 8.16 6.17 -5.12
N GLY A 174 8.36 5.28 -6.09
CA GLY A 174 8.09 3.86 -5.93
C GLY A 174 6.60 3.51 -5.94
N LEU A 175 5.78 4.36 -6.55
CA LEU A 175 4.35 4.17 -6.80
C LEU A 175 4.11 4.14 -8.31
N SER A 176 3.09 3.40 -8.75
CA SER A 176 2.74 3.34 -10.17
C SER A 176 2.09 4.63 -10.68
N ASN A 177 2.24 4.89 -11.98
CA ASN A 177 1.59 6.01 -12.66
C ASN A 177 0.08 6.05 -12.41
N ASP A 178 -0.59 4.91 -12.61
CA ASP A 178 -2.05 4.80 -12.46
C ASP A 178 -2.48 5.10 -11.02
N TYR A 179 -1.72 4.60 -10.04
CA TYR A 179 -2.01 4.90 -8.64
C TYR A 179 -1.85 6.39 -8.33
N ILE A 180 -0.75 7.02 -8.77
CA ILE A 180 -0.50 8.44 -8.53
C ILE A 180 -1.60 9.28 -9.19
N SER A 181 -1.89 9.02 -10.48
CA SER A 181 -2.94 9.72 -11.23
C SER A 181 -4.31 9.61 -10.56
N ALA A 182 -4.69 8.38 -10.17
CA ALA A 182 -5.95 8.15 -9.48
C ALA A 182 -6.04 8.87 -8.13
N GLN A 183 -4.93 8.92 -7.36
CA GLN A 183 -4.94 9.61 -6.07
C GLN A 183 -4.99 11.14 -6.21
N LEU A 184 -4.24 11.72 -7.15
CA LEU A 184 -4.29 13.16 -7.43
C LEU A 184 -5.68 13.56 -7.96
N GLY A 185 -6.24 12.79 -8.89
CA GLY A 185 -7.60 12.98 -9.40
C GLY A 185 -8.67 12.89 -8.30
N ALA A 186 -8.54 11.90 -7.40
CA ALA A 186 -9.48 11.75 -6.28
C ALA A 186 -9.40 12.91 -5.28
N PHE A 187 -8.22 13.46 -5.02
CA PHE A 187 -8.07 14.70 -4.23
C PHE A 187 -8.68 15.89 -4.95
N LYS A 188 -8.39 16.07 -6.26
CA LYS A 188 -8.98 17.17 -7.08
C LYS A 188 -10.49 17.16 -7.04
N GLN A 189 -11.12 16.00 -7.12
CA GLN A 189 -12.57 15.83 -7.09
C GLN A 189 -13.16 15.78 -5.66
N ASN A 190 -12.33 15.97 -4.63
CA ASN A 190 -12.71 15.87 -3.21
C ASN A 190 -13.36 14.51 -2.82
N ILE A 191 -13.10 13.45 -3.60
CA ILE A 191 -13.47 12.07 -3.29
C ILE A 191 -12.53 11.49 -2.22
N ARG A 192 -11.22 11.81 -2.34
CA ARG A 192 -10.24 11.54 -1.31
C ARG A 192 -10.09 12.77 -0.42
N ARG A 193 -10.51 12.64 0.82
CA ARG A 193 -10.47 13.70 1.83
C ARG A 193 -9.48 13.37 2.95
N THR A 194 -9.15 14.38 3.74
CA THR A 194 -8.39 14.27 4.98
C THR A 194 -9.02 15.19 6.02
N GLN A 195 -8.48 15.20 7.23
CA GLN A 195 -8.83 16.22 8.22
C GLN A 195 -8.57 17.62 7.64
N ALA A 196 -9.49 18.54 7.92
CA ALA A 196 -9.40 19.93 7.44
C ALA A 196 -8.28 20.72 8.17
N PRO A 197 -7.57 21.59 7.45
CA PRO A 197 -7.65 21.86 6.01
C PRO A 197 -7.04 20.74 5.17
N ASN A 198 -7.69 20.39 4.05
CA ASN A 198 -7.22 19.37 3.12
C ASN A 198 -6.24 19.97 2.09
N CYS A 199 -4.98 20.10 2.46
CA CYS A 199 -3.97 20.73 1.62
C CYS A 199 -3.78 20.04 0.26
N MET A 200 -3.94 18.71 0.18
CA MET A 200 -3.82 18.03 -1.11
C MET A 200 -4.98 18.32 -2.05
N HIS A 201 -6.20 18.51 -1.56
CA HIS A 201 -7.32 19.00 -2.36
C HIS A 201 -7.04 20.43 -2.84
N GLU A 202 -6.58 21.30 -1.95
CA GLU A 202 -6.24 22.70 -2.30
C GLU A 202 -5.20 22.76 -3.42
N ILE A 203 -4.15 21.94 -3.36
CA ILE A 203 -3.11 21.88 -4.38
C ILE A 203 -3.66 21.29 -5.70
N THR A 204 -4.32 20.13 -5.62
CA THR A 204 -4.73 19.40 -6.82
C THR A 204 -5.91 20.05 -7.54
N SER A 205 -6.73 20.84 -6.87
CA SER A 205 -7.81 21.63 -7.51
C SER A 205 -7.27 22.66 -8.50
N ARG A 206 -6.01 23.11 -8.33
CA ARG A 206 -5.30 24.07 -9.18
C ARG A 206 -4.56 23.42 -10.36
N LEU A 207 -4.45 22.10 -10.39
CA LEU A 207 -3.83 21.35 -11.49
C LEU A 207 -4.90 20.92 -12.49
N ASP A 208 -4.57 20.94 -13.77
CA ASP A 208 -5.41 20.32 -14.80
C ASP A 208 -5.11 18.82 -14.97
N GLY A 209 -5.82 18.16 -15.91
CA GLY A 209 -5.65 16.71 -16.15
C GLY A 209 -4.30 16.38 -16.79
N ALA A 210 -3.78 17.26 -17.65
CA ALA A 210 -2.48 17.07 -18.31
C ALA A 210 -1.34 17.22 -17.30
N GLU A 211 -1.43 18.18 -16.40
CA GLU A 211 -0.48 18.41 -15.31
C GLU A 211 -0.46 17.23 -14.32
N ILE A 212 -1.63 16.71 -13.94
CA ILE A 212 -1.73 15.50 -13.09
C ILE A 212 -1.07 14.31 -13.79
N GLY A 213 -1.34 14.11 -15.09
CA GLY A 213 -0.71 13.06 -15.88
C GLY A 213 0.81 13.22 -15.98
N ALA A 214 1.29 14.44 -16.19
CA ALA A 214 2.71 14.79 -16.27
C ALA A 214 3.43 14.50 -14.93
N VAL A 215 2.85 14.92 -13.81
CA VAL A 215 3.38 14.65 -12.45
C VAL A 215 3.45 13.15 -12.19
N ALA A 216 2.39 12.41 -12.52
CA ALA A 216 2.35 10.96 -12.31
C ALA A 216 3.39 10.23 -13.18
N ALA A 217 3.50 10.60 -14.46
CA ALA A 217 4.48 10.03 -15.38
C ALA A 217 5.92 10.27 -14.90
N TRP A 218 6.23 11.49 -14.47
CA TRP A 218 7.56 11.79 -13.98
C TRP A 218 7.88 11.05 -12.67
N LEU A 219 6.97 11.06 -11.68
CA LEU A 219 7.18 10.42 -10.37
C LEU A 219 7.36 8.90 -10.48
N SER A 220 6.56 8.23 -11.31
CA SER A 220 6.62 6.77 -11.48
C SER A 220 7.89 6.29 -12.19
N ALA A 221 8.53 7.19 -12.95
CA ALA A 221 9.80 6.95 -13.63
C ALA A 221 11.03 7.15 -12.73
N GLN A 222 10.85 7.66 -11.50
CA GLN A 222 11.99 7.89 -10.61
C GLN A 222 12.40 6.63 -9.87
N ALA A 223 13.70 6.34 -9.86
CA ALA A 223 14.24 5.29 -9.01
C ALA A 223 14.18 5.68 -7.53
N VAL A 224 13.81 4.73 -6.68
CA VAL A 224 13.93 4.92 -5.22
C VAL A 224 15.42 4.85 -4.86
N PRO A 225 16.00 5.93 -4.28
CA PRO A 225 17.41 5.91 -3.92
C PRO A 225 17.73 4.79 -2.90
N PRO A 226 18.88 4.13 -3.02
CA PRO A 226 19.30 3.12 -2.05
C PRO A 226 19.30 3.67 -0.62
N GLY A 227 18.68 2.96 0.31
CA GLY A 227 18.64 3.37 1.72
C GLY A 227 17.80 4.61 2.03
N ALA A 228 17.11 5.18 1.04
CA ALA A 228 16.31 6.38 1.24
C ALA A 228 15.15 6.12 2.21
N LYS A 229 14.99 7.03 3.17
CA LYS A 229 13.96 6.99 4.22
C LYS A 229 13.25 8.34 4.30
N PRO A 230 12.05 8.37 4.89
CA PRO A 230 11.38 9.63 5.21
C PRO A 230 12.27 10.54 6.07
N GLN A 231 12.25 11.82 5.77
CA GLN A 231 12.96 12.83 6.55
C GLN A 231 12.47 12.87 8.00
N ALA A 232 13.29 13.43 8.89
CA ALA A 232 12.94 13.56 10.30
C ALA A 232 11.73 14.50 10.49
N ALA A 233 10.98 14.29 11.57
CA ALA A 233 9.95 15.24 12.00
C ALA A 233 10.59 16.62 12.27
N GLY A 234 9.89 17.68 11.87
CA GLY A 234 10.36 19.07 12.05
C GLY A 234 11.52 19.48 11.13
N SER A 235 11.96 18.63 10.19
CA SER A 235 13.09 18.95 9.29
C SER A 235 12.73 19.93 8.17
N ILE A 236 11.45 20.19 7.95
CA ILE A 236 10.97 21.14 6.94
C ILE A 236 9.90 22.05 7.52
N LYS A 237 9.77 23.25 6.93
CA LYS A 237 8.65 24.16 7.18
C LYS A 237 7.64 23.98 6.04
N PHE A 238 6.42 23.60 6.39
CA PHE A 238 5.36 23.39 5.41
C PHE A 238 4.85 24.73 4.86
N PRO A 239 4.67 24.86 3.53
CA PRO A 239 4.17 26.09 2.92
C PRO A 239 2.66 26.30 3.14
N LEU A 240 1.93 25.24 3.50
CA LEU A 240 0.48 25.26 3.73
C LEU A 240 0.14 24.60 5.07
N ARG A 241 -0.97 25.01 5.66
CA ARG A 241 -1.57 24.31 6.80
C ARG A 241 -2.28 23.06 6.31
N CYS A 242 -2.05 21.92 6.98
CA CYS A 242 -2.65 20.65 6.64
C CYS A 242 -3.19 19.97 7.91
N GLY A 243 -4.49 19.68 7.95
CA GLY A 243 -5.12 19.09 9.13
C GLY A 243 -4.65 17.68 9.47
N SER A 244 -4.04 16.97 8.50
CA SER A 244 -3.46 15.64 8.70
C SER A 244 -1.99 15.64 9.14
N ILE A 245 -1.40 16.80 9.44
CA ILE A 245 -0.03 16.94 9.91
C ILE A 245 -0.08 17.45 11.35
N ASP A 246 0.37 16.65 12.31
CA ASP A 246 0.43 17.06 13.69
C ASP A 246 1.37 18.26 13.88
N GLY A 247 0.90 19.26 14.62
CA GLY A 247 1.64 20.52 14.84
C GLY A 247 1.53 21.54 13.70
N ASN A 248 0.79 21.25 12.62
CA ASN A 248 0.60 22.19 11.49
C ASN A 248 -0.90 22.45 11.17
N ARG A 249 -1.74 22.39 12.18
CA ARG A 249 -3.19 22.67 12.08
C ARG A 249 -3.51 24.16 12.10
#